data_61e6cd1e43b5f626a585f688824f00fb
#
_entry.id   61e6cd1e43b5f626a585f688824f00fb
#
_cell.length_a   1.000
_cell.length_b   1.000
_cell.length_c   1.000
_cell.angle_alpha   90.00
_cell.angle_beta   90.00
_cell.angle_gamma   90.00
#
_symmetry.space_group_name_H-M   'P 1'
#
loop_
_entity.id
_entity.type
_entity.pdbx_description
1 polymer ?
#
loop_
_entity_poly.entity_id
_entity_poly.type
_entity_poly.pdbx_seq_one_letter_code
_entity_poly.pdbx_strand_id
1 'polypeptide(L)'
;MEEKMGRRERKKLQSRKMILEAAISEFSKKGDKETSVADIMAAADLGSGTFYNYFASKEELLFSLLGRLGETIRIALAEARAAERSSLELLEVGARVTAKFLDENR
;
A
#
# COMPACT_ATOMS: atom_id res chain seq x y z
N MET A 1 22.29 -12.12 -4.26
CA MET A 1 22.07 -12.29 -3.69
C MET A 1 21.53 -12.15 -2.88
N GLU A 2 21.19 -12.38 -2.46
CA GLU A 2 20.75 -12.35 -1.71
C GLU A 2 20.82 -11.97 -0.74
N GLU A 3 20.41 -11.59 -0.48
CA GLU A 3 20.48 -11.10 0.41
C GLU A 3 20.69 -11.51 1.51
N LYS A 4 20.96 -11.01 2.16
CA LYS A 4 21.45 -11.37 3.43
C LYS A 4 20.64 -10.83 4.54
N MET A 5 19.37 -10.68 4.30
CA MET A 5 18.40 -10.24 5.29
C MET A 5 18.20 -11.35 6.31
N GLY A 6 18.33 -11.02 7.59
CA GLY A 6 18.12 -11.97 8.66
C GLY A 6 16.66 -12.34 8.80
N ARG A 7 16.42 -13.42 9.57
CA ARG A 7 15.07 -13.89 9.81
C ARG A 7 14.21 -12.83 10.48
N ARG A 8 14.77 -12.12 11.45
CA ARG A 8 14.06 -11.06 12.17
C ARG A 8 13.66 -9.93 11.24
N GLU A 9 14.55 -9.56 10.35
CA GLU A 9 14.29 -8.47 9.42
C GLU A 9 13.22 -8.84 8.41
N ARG A 10 13.26 -10.08 7.93
CA ARG A 10 12.24 -10.54 6.99
C ARG A 10 10.87 -10.57 7.63
N LYS A 11 10.81 -11.03 8.87
CA LYS A 11 9.55 -11.08 9.60
C LYS A 11 9.01 -9.67 9.83
N LYS A 12 9.89 -8.72 10.11
CA LYS A 12 9.49 -7.34 10.31
C LYS A 12 8.91 -6.73 9.05
N LEU A 13 9.55 -6.98 7.91
CA LEU A 13 9.03 -6.49 6.63
C LEU A 13 7.69 -7.13 6.30
N GLN A 14 7.56 -8.41 6.59
CA GLN A 14 6.31 -9.11 6.34
C GLN A 14 5.19 -8.55 7.21
N SER A 15 5.48 -8.28 8.48
CA SER A 15 4.48 -7.69 9.37
C SER A 15 4.06 -6.31 8.90
N ARG A 16 5.02 -5.50 8.45
CA ARG A 16 4.70 -4.18 7.93
C ARG A 16 3.77 -4.27 6.72
N LYS A 17 4.05 -5.22 5.84
CA LYS A 17 3.20 -5.43 4.67
C LYS A 17 1.80 -5.85 5.08
N MET A 18 1.68 -6.72 6.06
CA MET A 18 0.38 -7.17 6.55
C MET A 18 -0.42 -6.00 7.11
N ILE A 19 0.23 -5.10 7.83
CA ILE A 19 -0.44 -3.92 8.36
C ILE A 19 -0.94 -3.03 7.25
N LEU A 20 -0.12 -2.80 6.23
CA LEU A 20 -0.52 -1.96 5.10
C LEU A 20 -1.71 -2.57 4.35
N GLU A 21 -1.68 -3.87 4.13
CA GLU A 21 -2.78 -4.55 3.44
C GLU A 21 -4.06 -4.51 4.26
N ALA A 22 -3.94 -4.71 5.56
CA ALA A 22 -5.10 -4.63 6.45
C ALA A 22 -5.68 -3.22 6.46
N ALA A 23 -4.80 -2.21 6.44
CA ALA A 23 -5.24 -0.82 6.42
C ALA A 23 -6.02 -0.51 5.15
N ILE A 24 -5.51 -0.96 4.00
CA ILE A 24 -6.21 -0.76 2.72
C ILE A 24 -7.60 -1.36 2.79
N SER A 25 -7.70 -2.58 3.32
CA SER A 25 -8.98 -3.27 3.43
C SER A 25 -9.95 -2.50 4.33
N GLU A 26 -9.48 -2.10 5.51
CA GLU A 26 -10.36 -1.39 6.46
C GLU A 26 -10.74 -0.01 5.97
N PHE A 27 -9.81 0.72 5.36
CA PHE A 27 -10.12 2.03 4.80
C PHE A 27 -11.14 1.92 3.66
N SER A 28 -11.04 0.86 2.87
CA SER A 28 -11.99 0.64 1.77
C SER A 28 -13.39 0.37 2.28
N LYS A 29 -13.50 -0.27 3.43
CA LYS A 29 -14.80 -0.59 4.01
C LYS A 29 -15.43 0.59 4.74
N LYS A 30 -14.65 1.31 5.53
CA LYS A 30 -15.18 2.30 6.46
C LYS A 30 -14.65 3.71 6.27
N GLY A 31 -13.60 3.87 5.47
CA GLY A 31 -12.95 5.16 5.35
C GLY A 31 -11.94 5.37 6.46
N ASP A 32 -11.08 6.38 6.27
CA ASP A 32 -9.97 6.60 7.21
C ASP A 32 -10.43 7.13 8.55
N LYS A 33 -11.49 7.93 8.58
CA LYS A 33 -11.97 8.50 9.85
C LYS A 33 -12.59 7.45 10.75
N GLU A 34 -13.24 6.45 10.16
CA GLU A 34 -13.94 5.43 10.93
C GLU A 34 -13.06 4.22 11.24
N THR A 35 -11.84 4.21 10.73
CA THR A 35 -10.91 3.09 10.93
C THR A 35 -9.90 3.46 12.00
N SER A 36 -9.85 2.70 13.08
CA SER A 36 -8.89 2.92 14.15
C SER A 36 -7.65 2.06 13.95
N VAL A 37 -6.57 2.39 14.65
CA VAL A 37 -5.37 1.56 14.66
C VAL A 37 -5.72 0.16 15.16
N ALA A 38 -6.61 0.06 16.17
CA ALA A 38 -7.02 -1.23 16.68
C ALA A 38 -7.72 -2.07 15.61
N ASP A 39 -8.56 -1.42 14.79
CA ASP A 39 -9.24 -2.12 13.70
C ASP A 39 -8.23 -2.71 12.71
N ILE A 40 -7.23 -1.91 12.35
CA ILE A 40 -6.21 -2.33 11.38
C ILE A 40 -5.43 -3.51 11.94
N MET A 41 -5.00 -3.41 13.20
CA MET A 41 -4.18 -4.47 13.78
C MET A 41 -4.96 -5.73 14.01
N ALA A 42 -6.25 -5.63 14.32
CA ALA A 42 -7.10 -6.81 14.44
C ALA A 42 -7.23 -7.50 13.09
N ALA A 43 -7.41 -6.73 12.03
CA ALA A 43 -7.49 -7.30 10.67
C ALA A 43 -6.18 -7.94 10.26
N ALA A 44 -5.05 -7.41 10.72
CA ALA A 44 -3.73 -7.99 10.43
C ALA A 44 -3.39 -9.16 11.34
N ASP A 45 -4.23 -9.42 12.34
CA ASP A 45 -4.01 -10.45 13.34
C ASP A 45 -2.72 -10.19 14.13
N LEU A 46 -2.55 -8.94 14.53
CA LEU A 46 -1.40 -8.49 15.30
C LEU A 46 -1.88 -7.70 16.52
N GLY A 47 -1.07 -7.66 17.57
CA GLY A 47 -1.40 -6.87 18.74
C GLY A 47 -1.38 -5.39 18.42
N SER A 48 -2.31 -4.63 19.01
CA SER A 48 -2.43 -3.21 18.69
C SER A 48 -1.19 -2.40 19.05
N GLY A 49 -0.46 -2.78 20.09
CA GLY A 49 0.77 -2.10 20.45
C GLY A 49 1.88 -2.24 19.41
N THR A 50 1.80 -3.28 18.60
CA THR A 50 2.81 -3.54 17.57
C THR A 50 2.80 -2.47 16.49
N PHE A 51 1.66 -1.81 16.28
CA PHE A 51 1.53 -0.79 15.25
C PHE A 51 2.64 0.26 15.35
N TYR A 52 2.89 0.73 16.56
CA TYR A 52 3.83 1.83 16.76
C TYR A 52 5.28 1.44 16.60
N ASN A 53 5.55 0.14 16.38
CA ASN A 53 6.88 -0.28 15.98
C ASN A 53 7.16 -0.02 14.51
N TYR A 54 6.11 0.26 13.72
CA TYR A 54 6.21 0.43 12.28
C TYR A 54 5.81 1.82 11.80
N PHE A 55 4.83 2.42 12.45
CA PHE A 55 4.30 3.72 12.04
C PHE A 55 4.09 4.58 13.28
N ALA A 56 4.43 5.85 13.17
CA ALA A 56 4.25 6.77 14.28
C ALA A 56 2.77 7.09 14.51
N SER A 57 1.97 7.04 13.44
CA SER A 57 0.56 7.41 13.53
C SER A 57 -0.19 6.83 12.35
N LYS A 58 -1.52 6.90 12.42
CA LYS A 58 -2.37 6.51 11.30
C LYS A 58 -2.09 7.39 10.09
N GLU A 59 -1.80 8.66 10.32
CA GLU A 59 -1.48 9.59 9.24
C GLU A 59 -0.21 9.18 8.50
N GLU A 60 0.80 8.72 9.24
CA GLU A 60 2.02 8.25 8.61
C GLU A 60 1.76 7.02 7.76
N LEU A 61 0.90 6.13 8.25
CA LEU A 61 0.53 4.96 7.49
C LEU A 61 -0.17 5.36 6.20
N LEU A 62 -1.07 6.34 6.26
CA LEU A 62 -1.76 6.84 5.08
C LEU A 62 -0.76 7.41 4.06
N PHE A 63 0.23 8.15 4.54
CA PHE A 63 1.27 8.66 3.67
C PHE A 63 2.00 7.54 2.94
N SER A 64 2.29 6.46 3.65
CA SER A 64 2.97 5.30 3.04
C SER A 64 2.12 4.67 1.95
N LEU A 65 0.81 4.57 2.19
CA LEU A 65 -0.09 3.99 1.18
C LEU A 65 -0.18 4.87 -0.05
N LEU A 66 -0.29 6.18 0.14
CA LEU A 66 -0.37 7.10 -0.98
C LEU A 66 0.91 7.07 -1.81
N GLY A 67 2.06 6.95 -1.14
CA GLY A 67 3.32 6.85 -1.85
C GLY A 67 3.39 5.62 -2.73
N ARG A 68 2.92 4.49 -2.23
CA ARG A 68 2.91 3.25 -3.02
C ARG A 68 2.04 3.39 -4.26
N LEU A 69 0.85 3.94 -4.09
CA LEU A 69 -0.06 4.12 -5.22
C LEU A 69 0.51 5.09 -6.24
N GLY A 70 1.04 6.20 -5.77
CA GLY A 70 1.62 7.21 -6.65
C GLY A 70 2.78 6.66 -7.45
N GLU A 71 3.63 5.88 -6.81
CA GLU A 71 4.77 5.27 -7.48
C GLU A 71 4.33 4.30 -8.57
N THR A 72 3.31 3.49 -8.27
CA THR A 72 2.78 2.54 -9.23
C THR A 72 2.26 3.26 -10.48
N ILE A 73 1.51 4.33 -10.27
CA ILE A 73 0.97 5.11 -11.39
C ILE A 73 2.09 5.79 -12.17
N ARG A 74 3.08 6.33 -11.46
CA ARG A 74 4.20 7.01 -12.10
C ARG A 74 4.96 6.08 -13.03
N ILE A 75 5.23 4.86 -12.56
CA ILE A 75 5.96 3.88 -13.35
C ILE A 75 5.16 3.48 -14.59
N ALA A 76 3.87 3.23 -14.41
CA ALA A 76 3.02 2.84 -15.53
C ALA A 76 2.95 3.92 -16.60
N LEU A 77 2.85 5.18 -16.17
CA LEU A 77 2.80 6.29 -17.12
C LEU A 77 4.13 6.48 -17.83
N ALA A 78 5.24 6.28 -17.12
CA ALA A 78 6.56 6.39 -17.73
C ALA A 78 6.75 5.31 -18.81
N GLU A 79 6.31 4.10 -18.53
CA GLU A 79 6.41 3.01 -19.48
C GLU A 79 5.54 3.26 -20.72
N ALA A 80 4.34 3.78 -20.49
CA ALA A 80 3.44 4.10 -21.59
C ALA A 80 4.00 5.21 -22.46
N ARG A 81 4.63 6.20 -21.81
CA ARG A 81 5.24 7.32 -22.54
C ARG A 81 6.44 6.85 -23.35
N ALA A 82 7.23 5.93 -22.78
CA ALA A 82 8.38 5.37 -23.49
C ALA A 82 7.94 4.58 -24.72
N ALA A 83 6.73 4.06 -24.70
CA ALA A 83 6.15 3.34 -25.84
C ALA A 83 5.50 4.29 -26.84
N GLU A 84 5.64 5.60 -26.64
CA GLU A 84 5.14 6.63 -27.54
C GLU A 84 3.62 6.56 -27.75
N ARG A 85 2.92 6.39 -26.68
CA ARG A 85 1.46 6.31 -26.74
C ARG A 85 0.83 7.69 -26.71
N SER A 86 -0.38 7.79 -27.24
CA SER A 86 -1.13 9.03 -27.23
C SER A 86 -1.54 9.41 -25.82
N SER A 87 -1.92 10.70 -25.66
CA SER A 87 -2.39 11.18 -24.35
C SER A 87 -3.59 10.39 -23.87
N LEU A 88 -4.50 10.04 -24.79
CA LEU A 88 -5.68 9.28 -24.44
C LEU A 88 -5.31 7.89 -23.91
N GLU A 89 -4.35 7.26 -24.58
CA GLU A 89 -3.88 5.94 -24.14
C GLU A 89 -3.20 6.04 -22.78
N LEU A 90 -2.48 7.13 -22.50
CA LEU A 90 -1.87 7.32 -21.19
C LEU A 90 -2.92 7.41 -20.11
N LEU A 91 -4.02 8.12 -20.37
CA LEU A 91 -5.12 8.20 -19.41
C LEU A 91 -5.74 6.82 -19.16
N GLU A 92 -5.91 6.04 -20.22
CA GLU A 92 -6.46 4.72 -20.07
C GLU A 92 -5.54 3.82 -19.26
N VAL A 93 -4.24 3.90 -19.49
CA VAL A 93 -3.27 3.11 -18.73
C VAL A 93 -3.33 3.48 -17.27
N GLY A 94 -3.36 4.77 -16.97
CA GLY A 94 -3.44 5.21 -15.58
C GLY A 94 -4.69 4.72 -14.89
N ALA A 95 -5.83 4.78 -15.57
CA ALA A 95 -7.09 4.34 -15.00
C ALA A 95 -7.06 2.83 -14.74
N ARG A 96 -6.51 2.06 -15.67
CA ARG A 96 -6.43 0.60 -15.48
C ARG A 96 -5.50 0.22 -14.33
N VAL A 97 -4.37 0.91 -14.22
CA VAL A 97 -3.42 0.63 -13.15
C VAL A 97 -4.04 0.91 -11.79
N THR A 98 -4.75 2.04 -11.69
CA THR A 98 -5.41 2.40 -10.44
C THR A 98 -6.48 1.36 -10.08
N ALA A 99 -7.29 0.97 -11.05
CA ALA A 99 -8.35 0.00 -10.82
C ALA A 99 -7.76 -1.35 -10.39
N LYS A 100 -6.69 -1.77 -11.06
CA LYS A 100 -6.04 -3.04 -10.72
C LYS A 100 -5.44 -2.99 -9.32
N PHE A 101 -4.81 -1.88 -8.96
CA PHE A 101 -4.24 -1.72 -7.63
C PHE A 101 -5.32 -1.86 -6.56
N LEU A 102 -6.44 -1.19 -6.74
CA LEU A 102 -7.53 -1.25 -5.79
C LEU A 102 -8.13 -2.65 -5.71
N ASP A 103 -8.25 -3.31 -6.86
CA ASP A 103 -8.79 -4.66 -6.90
C ASP A 103 -7.88 -5.67 -6.18
N GLU A 104 -6.57 -5.56 -6.40
CA GLU A 104 -5.63 -6.47 -5.77
C GLU A 104 -5.48 -6.25 -4.28
N ASN A 105 -5.81 -5.07 -3.81
CA ASN A 105 -5.61 -4.70 -2.41
C ASN A 105 -6.91 -4.50 -1.64
N ARG A 106 -8.03 -5.01 -2.17
CA ARG A 106 -9.29 -4.89 -1.47
C ARG A 106 -9.50 -5.92 -0.39
#